data_9d3aad9d5847dfb37dc54572c0237f99
#
_entry.id   9d3aad9d5847dfb37dc54572c0237f99
#
_cell.length_a   1.000
_cell.length_b   1.000
_cell.length_c   1.000
_cell.angle_alpha   90.00
_cell.angle_beta   90.00
_cell.angle_gamma   90.00
#
_symmetry.space_group_name_H-M   'P 1'
#
loop_
_entity.id
_entity.type
_entity.pdbx_description
1 polymer ?
#
loop_
_entity_poly.entity_id
_entity_poly.type
_entity_poly.pdbx_seq_one_letter_code
_entity_poly.pdbx_strand_id
1 'polypeptide(L)'
;MKKVLITGAGSYVGTKVEKWLQQYPEEFQVDAVDTINDNWKNADFSKYDVVYNVAGIAHVKAAKGEGPLYYAINRDMVIDIARTAKIAGVKQFIHMSS
;
A
#
# COMPACT_ATOMS: atom_id res chain seq x y z
N MET A 1 -19.67 6.30 -2.64
CA MET A 1 -18.77 5.19 -2.27
C MET A 1 -17.33 5.59 -2.53
N LYS A 2 -16.47 5.46 -1.53
CA LYS A 2 -15.05 5.71 -1.72
C LYS A 2 -14.35 4.44 -2.15
N LYS A 3 -13.48 4.55 -3.13
CA LYS A 3 -12.67 3.44 -3.61
C LYS A 3 -11.29 3.53 -2.98
N VAL A 4 -10.92 2.49 -2.26
CA VAL A 4 -9.67 2.42 -1.50
C VAL A 4 -8.79 1.32 -2.07
N LEU A 5 -7.56 1.66 -2.36
CA LEU A 5 -6.55 0.68 -2.75
C LEU A 5 -5.56 0.52 -1.61
N ILE A 6 -5.40 -0.72 -1.15
CA ILE A 6 -4.39 -1.03 -0.15
C ILE A 6 -3.18 -1.61 -0.88
N THR A 7 -2.04 -0.96 -0.75
CA THR A 7 -0.78 -1.49 -1.27
C THR A 7 -0.05 -2.20 -0.15
N GLY A 8 0.22 -3.48 -0.34
CA GLY A 8 0.79 -4.34 0.68
C GLY A 8 -0.15 -5.46 1.10
N ALA A 9 -0.86 -6.04 0.12
CA ALA A 9 -1.75 -7.17 0.37
C ALA A 9 -1.00 -8.31 1.05
N GLY A 10 -1.68 -8.98 1.97
CA GLY A 10 -1.08 -10.08 2.70
C GLY A 10 -0.28 -9.68 3.92
N SER A 11 -0.01 -8.40 4.13
CA SER A 11 0.60 -7.94 5.35
C SER A 11 -0.41 -7.99 6.51
N TYR A 12 0.10 -8.08 7.73
CA TYR A 12 -0.77 -8.14 8.90
C TYR A 12 -1.66 -6.90 9.00
N VAL A 13 -1.08 -5.72 8.88
CA VAL A 13 -1.81 -4.46 8.98
C VAL A 13 -2.75 -4.30 7.79
N GLY A 14 -2.28 -4.59 6.58
CA GLY A 14 -3.10 -4.47 5.37
C GLY A 14 -4.33 -5.36 5.42
N THR A 15 -4.15 -6.60 5.88
CA THR A 15 -5.27 -7.53 6.02
C THR A 15 -6.30 -7.02 7.02
N LYS A 16 -5.85 -6.47 8.14
CA LYS A 16 -6.76 -5.93 9.15
C LYS A 16 -7.53 -4.73 8.66
N VAL A 17 -6.87 -3.82 7.97
CA VAL A 17 -7.52 -2.64 7.41
C VAL A 17 -8.53 -3.05 6.35
N GLU A 18 -8.16 -4.00 5.50
CA GLU A 18 -9.05 -4.51 4.48
C GLU A 18 -10.33 -5.08 5.10
N LYS A 19 -10.19 -5.94 6.12
CA LYS A 19 -11.34 -6.52 6.81
C LYS A 19 -12.21 -5.47 7.48
N TRP A 20 -11.58 -4.48 8.09
CA TRP A 20 -12.31 -3.39 8.73
C TRP A 20 -13.17 -2.63 7.73
N LEU A 21 -12.59 -2.23 6.61
CA LEU A 21 -13.31 -1.46 5.60
C LEU A 21 -14.40 -2.29 4.91
N GLN A 22 -14.20 -3.60 4.78
CA GLN A 22 -15.18 -4.48 4.17
C GLN A 22 -16.45 -4.65 5.01
N GLN A 23 -16.44 -4.23 6.27
CA GLN A 23 -17.65 -4.18 7.09
C GLN A 23 -18.62 -3.09 6.64
N TYR A 24 -18.15 -2.17 5.80
CA TYR A 24 -18.96 -1.05 5.33
C TYR A 24 -19.00 -1.05 3.80
N PRO A 25 -19.58 -2.12 3.20
CA PRO A 25 -19.54 -2.26 1.73
C PRO A 25 -20.33 -1.18 0.98
N GLU A 26 -21.23 -0.50 1.66
CA GLU A 26 -21.97 0.60 1.06
C GLU A 26 -21.17 1.90 1.04
N GLU A 27 -20.15 2.00 1.88
CA GLU A 27 -19.33 3.21 2.01
C GLU A 27 -18.00 3.09 1.31
N PHE A 28 -17.44 1.87 1.27
CA PHE A 28 -16.10 1.63 0.74
C PHE A 28 -16.08 0.45 -0.20
N GLN A 29 -15.41 0.65 -1.32
CA GLN A 29 -14.98 -0.45 -2.18
C GLN A 29 -13.47 -0.58 -1.96
N VAL A 30 -13.02 -1.75 -1.52
CA VAL A 30 -11.63 -1.96 -1.11
C VAL A 30 -10.99 -3.03 -1.98
N ASP A 31 -9.87 -2.69 -2.56
CA ASP A 31 -9.02 -3.63 -3.27
C ASP A 31 -7.64 -3.60 -2.62
N ALA A 32 -6.93 -4.71 -2.74
CA ALA A 32 -5.58 -4.81 -2.21
C ALA A 32 -4.66 -5.37 -3.27
N VAL A 33 -3.44 -4.82 -3.32
CA VAL A 33 -2.44 -5.26 -4.28
C VAL A 33 -1.15 -5.56 -3.54
N ASP A 34 -0.52 -6.66 -3.96
CA ASP A 34 0.76 -7.10 -3.43
C ASP A 34 1.88 -6.24 -3.99
N THR A 35 2.85 -5.89 -3.14
CA THR A 35 4.02 -5.11 -3.54
C THR A 35 5.31 -5.93 -3.53
N ILE A 36 5.22 -7.24 -3.32
CA ILE A 36 6.38 -8.12 -3.38
C ILE A 36 6.96 -8.13 -4.79
N ASN A 37 6.09 -8.11 -5.78
CA ASN A 37 6.45 -8.02 -7.19
C ASN A 37 6.09 -6.62 -7.71
N ASP A 38 6.52 -6.31 -8.92
CA ASP A 38 6.15 -5.04 -9.56
C ASP A 38 4.71 -5.02 -10.07
N ASN A 39 3.91 -6.01 -9.74
CA ASN A 39 2.52 -6.10 -10.20
C ASN A 39 1.66 -4.92 -9.77
N TRP A 40 2.00 -4.28 -8.64
CA TRP A 40 1.26 -3.10 -8.20
C TRP A 40 1.33 -1.97 -9.22
N LYS A 41 2.36 -1.94 -10.06
CA LYS A 41 2.51 -0.92 -11.09
C LYS A 41 1.48 -1.08 -12.21
N ASN A 42 0.88 -2.25 -12.33
CA ASN A 42 -0.17 -2.51 -13.31
C ASN A 42 -1.56 -2.09 -12.82
N ALA A 43 -1.70 -1.78 -11.55
CA ALA A 43 -2.96 -1.31 -11.01
C ALA A 43 -3.24 0.11 -11.50
N ASP A 44 -4.50 0.37 -11.85
CA ASP A 44 -4.91 1.69 -12.29
C ASP A 44 -5.30 2.53 -11.06
N PHE A 45 -4.37 3.31 -10.57
CA PHE A 45 -4.57 4.12 -9.38
C PHE A 45 -5.63 5.21 -9.61
N SER A 46 -5.88 5.60 -10.85
CA SER A 46 -6.86 6.64 -11.14
C SER A 46 -8.29 6.26 -10.76
N LYS A 47 -8.55 4.98 -10.56
CA LYS A 47 -9.87 4.49 -10.13
C LYS A 47 -10.14 4.68 -8.65
N TYR A 48 -9.12 5.05 -7.87
CA TYR A 48 -9.22 5.07 -6.42
C TYR A 48 -9.21 6.48 -5.87
N ASP A 49 -9.99 6.70 -4.82
CA ASP A 49 -10.00 7.96 -4.09
C ASP A 49 -8.89 8.02 -3.05
N VAL A 50 -8.57 6.86 -2.47
CA VAL A 50 -7.60 6.75 -1.39
C VAL A 50 -6.65 5.59 -1.69
N VAL A 51 -5.37 5.83 -1.51
CA VAL A 51 -4.35 4.76 -1.48
C VAL A 51 -3.84 4.65 -0.05
N TYR A 52 -4.02 3.48 0.53
CA TYR A 52 -3.57 3.18 1.88
C TYR A 52 -2.35 2.27 1.77
N ASN A 53 -1.18 2.82 2.02
CA ASN A 53 0.06 2.10 1.83
C ASN A 53 0.56 1.50 3.14
N VAL A 54 0.59 0.17 3.18
CA VAL A 54 1.24 -0.58 4.26
C VAL A 54 2.47 -1.33 3.76
N ALA A 55 2.81 -1.15 2.49
CA ALA A 55 4.01 -1.75 1.93
C ALA A 55 5.24 -1.10 2.55
N GLY A 56 6.29 -1.88 2.70
CA GLY A 56 7.53 -1.37 3.27
C GLY A 56 7.52 -1.27 4.78
N ILE A 57 6.43 -1.69 5.43
CA ILE A 57 6.40 -1.78 6.89
C ILE A 57 7.21 -3.00 7.27
N ALA A 58 8.38 -2.74 7.84
CA ALA A 58 9.31 -3.80 8.15
C ALA A 58 9.03 -4.35 9.54
N HIS A 59 8.27 -5.39 9.60
CA HIS A 59 8.35 -6.30 10.72
C HIS A 59 9.13 -7.55 10.32
N VAL A 60 9.63 -7.53 9.11
CA VAL A 60 10.49 -8.60 8.63
C VAL A 60 11.83 -8.42 9.33
N LYS A 61 12.27 -9.47 9.97
CA LYS A 61 13.63 -9.49 10.50
C LYS A 61 14.55 -9.43 9.29
N ALA A 62 15.12 -8.26 9.06
CA ALA A 62 16.13 -8.13 8.04
C ALA A 62 17.25 -9.12 8.35
N ALA A 63 17.68 -9.86 7.36
CA ALA A 63 18.83 -10.72 7.53
C ALA A 63 20.00 -9.84 7.96
N LYS A 64 20.84 -10.37 8.82
CA LYS A 64 21.98 -9.63 9.34
C LYS A 64 22.83 -9.14 8.17
N GLY A 65 23.15 -7.86 8.16
CA GLY A 65 23.94 -7.25 7.11
C GLY A 65 23.17 -6.70 5.94
N GLU A 66 21.87 -6.96 5.86
CA GLU A 66 21.04 -6.50 4.75
C GLU A 66 20.13 -5.34 5.13
N GLY A 67 20.11 -4.95 6.39
CA GLY A 67 19.21 -3.94 6.90
C GLY A 67 19.23 -2.61 6.14
N PRO A 68 20.43 -2.00 5.93
CA PRO A 68 20.48 -0.70 5.22
C PRO A 68 19.93 -0.77 3.80
N LEU A 69 20.28 -1.84 3.06
CA LEU A 69 19.79 -2.02 1.71
C LEU A 69 18.26 -2.26 1.71
N TYR A 70 17.80 -3.05 2.65
CA TYR A 70 16.38 -3.33 2.80
C TYR A 70 15.58 -2.04 3.02
N TYR A 71 16.04 -1.19 3.95
CA TYR A 71 15.37 0.08 4.22
C TYR A 71 15.39 1.01 3.02
N ALA A 72 16.50 1.06 2.28
CA ALA A 72 16.58 1.90 1.09
C ALA A 72 15.59 1.45 0.02
N ILE A 73 15.51 0.16 -0.24
CA ILE A 73 14.58 -0.39 -1.24
C ILE A 73 13.13 -0.11 -0.84
N ASN A 74 12.79 -0.33 0.42
CA ASN A 74 11.43 -0.08 0.89
C ASN A 74 11.06 1.39 0.86
N ARG A 75 11.99 2.27 1.21
CA ARG A 75 11.78 3.71 1.13
C ARG A 75 11.52 4.14 -0.31
N ASP A 76 12.32 3.65 -1.24
CA ASP A 76 12.17 4.00 -2.65
C ASP A 76 10.86 3.48 -3.21
N MET A 77 10.43 2.29 -2.81
CA MET A 77 9.14 1.74 -3.20
C MET A 77 7.99 2.61 -2.71
N VAL A 78 8.04 3.06 -1.45
CA VAL A 78 7.01 3.94 -0.89
C VAL A 78 6.95 5.25 -1.66
N ILE A 79 8.09 5.83 -2.00
CA ILE A 79 8.15 7.06 -2.79
C ILE A 79 7.53 6.84 -4.17
N ASP A 80 7.82 5.72 -4.82
CA ASP A 80 7.25 5.39 -6.12
C ASP A 80 5.73 5.22 -6.05
N ILE A 81 5.23 4.55 -5.02
CA ILE A 81 3.80 4.38 -4.83
C ILE A 81 3.13 5.73 -4.60
N ALA A 82 3.70 6.57 -3.77
CA ALA A 82 3.16 7.91 -3.49
C ALA A 82 3.16 8.77 -4.76
N ARG A 83 4.22 8.71 -5.54
CA ARG A 83 4.31 9.45 -6.79
C ARG A 83 3.29 8.97 -7.79
N THR A 84 3.11 7.66 -7.91
CA THR A 84 2.12 7.05 -8.80
C THR A 84 0.71 7.50 -8.41
N ALA A 85 0.41 7.50 -7.12
CA ALA A 85 -0.88 7.96 -6.61
C ALA A 85 -1.10 9.44 -6.95
N LYS A 86 -0.09 10.27 -6.77
CA LYS A 86 -0.19 11.70 -7.06
C LYS A 86 -0.46 11.96 -8.54
N ILE A 87 0.28 11.30 -9.41
CA ILE A 87 0.13 11.45 -10.86
C ILE A 87 -1.25 10.99 -11.31
N ALA A 88 -1.78 9.93 -10.68
CA ALA A 88 -3.09 9.39 -11.01
C ALA A 88 -4.25 10.24 -10.48
N GLY A 89 -3.97 11.23 -9.65
CA GLY A 89 -5.01 12.11 -9.12
C GLY A 89 -5.72 11.55 -7.88
N VAL A 90 -5.11 10.62 -7.19
CA VAL A 90 -5.64 10.08 -5.93
C VAL A 90 -5.75 11.22 -4.92
N LYS A 91 -6.92 11.34 -4.31
CA LYS A 91 -7.22 12.48 -3.42
C LYS A 91 -6.49 12.39 -2.10
N GLN A 92 -6.25 11.18 -1.61
CA GLN A 92 -5.61 10.99 -0.31
C GLN A 92 -4.67 9.79 -0.37
N PHE A 93 -3.46 10.01 0.08
CA PHE A 93 -2.46 8.95 0.23
C PHE A 93 -2.13 8.84 1.71
N ILE A 94 -2.33 7.65 2.27
CA ILE A 94 -2.03 7.39 3.68
C ILE A 94 -0.91 6.37 3.74
N HIS A 95 0.16 6.72 4.43
CA HIS A 95 1.28 5.80 4.64
C HIS A 95 1.30 5.38 6.11
N MET A 96 1.20 4.08 6.32
CA MET A 96 1.34 3.51 7.65
C MET A 96 2.82 3.23 7.90
N SER A 97 3.36 3.91 8.88
CA SER A 97 4.74 3.76 9.30
C SER A 97 4.79 2.86 10.53
N SER A 98 5.73 1.95 10.54
CA SER A 98 5.93 1.09 11.72
C SER A 98 6.85 1.75 12.74
#